data_9cceda819754af9b717f872f3a7220d1
#
_entry.id   9cceda819754af9b717f872f3a7220d1
#
_cell.length_a   1.000
_cell.length_b   1.000
_cell.length_c   1.000
_cell.angle_alpha   90.00
_cell.angle_beta   90.00
_cell.angle_gamma   90.00
#
_symmetry.space_group_name_H-M   'P 1'
#
loop_
_entity.id
_entity.type
_entity.pdbx_description
1 polymer ?
#
loop_
_entity_poly.entity_id
_entity_poly.type
_entity_poly.pdbx_seq_one_letter_code
_entity_poly.pdbx_strand_id
1 'polypeptide(L)'
;MIYEILEVEPPVHDRCKCVVVPMKAAYFGDATQDGQNGTDVYLSIYGRLPSNYISKKDAINAGWINILGNLNAVAPGKVIGGDVYRNKNGHLPSAPGRVWYEADINYVTGYRNNHRLIYSNDGLIFATYDHYMTFVQIH
;
A
#
# COMPACT_ATOMS: atom_id res chain seq x y z
N MET A 1 -15.42 -9.43 -1.90
CA MET A 1 -14.20 -8.66 -1.63
C MET A 1 -13.00 -9.37 -2.18
N ILE A 2 -12.14 -8.63 -2.75
CA ILE A 2 -10.97 -9.22 -3.38
C ILE A 2 -10.13 -10.01 -2.39
N TYR A 3 -9.94 -9.44 -1.21
CA TYR A 3 -9.06 -10.07 -0.24
C TYR A 3 -9.62 -11.36 0.32
N GLU A 4 -10.90 -11.62 0.13
CA GLU A 4 -11.48 -12.86 0.61
C GLU A 4 -11.11 -14.06 -0.24
N ILE A 5 -10.76 -13.79 -1.45
CA ILE A 5 -10.44 -14.87 -2.37
C ILE A 5 -9.21 -15.63 -1.94
N LEU A 6 -8.37 -14.99 -1.18
CA LEU A 6 -7.17 -15.64 -0.68
C LEU A 6 -7.43 -16.90 0.10
N GLU A 7 -8.57 -16.93 0.76
CA GLU A 7 -8.87 -18.03 1.64
C GLU A 7 -9.33 -19.25 0.92
N VAL A 8 -9.81 -19.07 -0.22
CA VAL A 8 -10.45 -20.13 -0.92
C VAL A 8 -9.44 -21.01 -1.50
N GLU A 9 -9.49 -21.92 -1.30
CA GLU A 9 -8.66 -22.62 -1.93
C GLU A 9 -9.27 -23.38 -2.68
N PRO A 10 -9.58 -23.38 -3.44
CA PRO A 10 -10.39 -23.74 -3.93
C PRO A 10 -10.70 -24.70 -4.41
N PRO A 11 -11.00 -25.04 -4.55
CA PRO A 11 -11.24 -25.79 -5.02
C PRO A 11 -11.36 -25.94 -6.07
N VAL A 12 -11.46 -25.73 -6.17
CA VAL A 12 -11.66 -25.81 -6.93
C VAL A 12 -11.91 -25.92 -7.80
N HIS A 13 -11.96 -25.81 -8.21
CA HIS A 13 -12.29 -25.62 -9.06
C HIS A 13 -12.14 -25.98 -10.07
N ASP A 14 -12.06 -26.19 -10.31
CA ASP A 14 -11.97 -26.17 -11.20
C ASP A 14 -12.25 -26.22 -12.07
N ARG A 15 -12.56 -25.92 -12.37
CA ARG A 15 -12.97 -25.53 -13.14
C ARG A 15 -13.21 -24.91 -13.58
N CYS A 16 -13.23 -24.48 -13.46
CA CYS A 16 -13.48 -23.72 -13.67
C CYS A 16 -13.37 -23.21 -13.75
N LYS A 17 -13.39 -22.92 -14.00
CA LYS A 17 -13.29 -22.26 -13.92
C LYS A 17 -13.23 -21.42 -13.70
N CYS A 18 -13.91 -21.16 -13.79
CA CYS A 18 -13.88 -20.13 -13.26
C CYS A 18 -13.14 -19.96 -12.48
N VAL A 19 -12.84 -19.85 -12.88
CA VAL A 19 -12.07 -19.79 -12.02
C VAL A 19 -11.86 -18.68 -11.33
N VAL A 20 -12.16 -18.65 -10.41
CA VAL A 20 -11.70 -17.65 -9.58
C VAL A 20 -10.21 -17.76 -9.56
N VAL A 21 -9.60 -16.71 -9.95
CA VAL A 21 -8.17 -16.64 -9.77
C VAL A 21 -7.94 -16.28 -8.34
N PRO A 22 -7.45 -17.15 -7.54
CA PRO A 22 -7.18 -16.82 -6.17
C PRO A 22 -6.07 -15.80 -6.14
N MET A 23 -6.20 -14.82 -5.28
CA MET A 23 -5.12 -13.91 -5.04
C MET A 23 -4.01 -14.69 -4.37
N LYS A 24 -2.80 -14.38 -4.75
CA LYS A 24 -1.68 -14.96 -4.06
C LYS A 24 -1.69 -14.51 -2.62
N ALA A 25 -1.41 -15.43 -1.73
CA ALA A 25 -1.17 -15.07 -0.37
C ALA A 25 0.08 -14.19 -0.32
N ALA A 26 0.02 -13.11 0.41
CA ALA A 26 1.15 -12.21 0.55
C ALA A 26 1.50 -12.09 2.02
N TYR A 27 2.78 -12.15 2.29
CA TYR A 27 3.28 -12.13 3.65
C TYR A 27 4.18 -10.94 3.84
N PHE A 28 4.42 -10.58 5.11
CA PHE A 28 5.35 -9.50 5.41
C PHE A 28 6.71 -9.81 4.80
N GLY A 29 7.25 -8.84 4.08
CA GLY A 29 8.47 -8.99 3.31
C GLY A 29 8.24 -9.20 1.83
N ASP A 30 7.00 -9.49 1.41
CA ASP A 30 6.69 -9.71 0.01
C ASP A 30 6.11 -8.48 -0.68
N ALA A 31 5.71 -7.48 0.08
CA ALA A 31 4.97 -6.36 -0.49
C ALA A 31 5.84 -5.38 -1.26
N THR A 32 7.10 -5.25 -0.90
CA THR A 32 8.00 -4.28 -1.52
C THR A 32 9.28 -4.93 -2.03
N GLN A 33 9.97 -4.21 -2.89
CA GLN A 33 11.25 -4.65 -3.42
C GLN A 33 12.33 -4.75 -2.36
N ASP A 34 12.13 -4.11 -1.22
CA ASP A 34 13.10 -4.12 -0.13
C ASP A 34 13.02 -5.37 0.75
N GLY A 35 12.09 -6.25 0.49
CA GLY A 35 11.98 -7.51 1.20
C GLY A 35 11.76 -7.31 2.69
N GLN A 36 12.59 -7.93 3.51
CA GLN A 36 12.47 -7.84 4.96
C GLN A 36 12.76 -6.45 5.52
N ASN A 37 13.35 -5.57 4.73
CA ASN A 37 13.58 -4.17 5.10
C ASN A 37 12.48 -3.26 4.57
N GLY A 38 11.41 -3.82 4.06
CA GLY A 38 10.33 -3.05 3.45
C GLY A 38 9.43 -2.37 4.46
N THR A 39 8.64 -1.43 3.95
CA THR A 39 7.71 -0.66 4.77
C THR A 39 6.64 -1.53 5.40
N ASP A 40 6.21 -2.59 4.73
CA ASP A 40 5.22 -3.50 5.28
C ASP A 40 5.72 -4.17 6.56
N VAL A 41 6.97 -4.63 6.56
CA VAL A 41 7.57 -5.22 7.74
C VAL A 41 7.69 -4.20 8.86
N TYR A 42 8.14 -3.00 8.52
CA TYR A 42 8.29 -1.92 9.51
C TYR A 42 6.95 -1.59 10.18
N LEU A 43 5.90 -1.46 9.37
CA LEU A 43 4.56 -1.20 9.89
C LEU A 43 4.08 -2.32 10.82
N SER A 44 4.37 -3.57 10.48
CA SER A 44 3.93 -4.70 11.29
C SER A 44 4.60 -4.71 12.67
N ILE A 45 5.81 -4.19 12.74
CA ILE A 45 6.58 -4.18 13.99
C ILE A 45 6.27 -2.94 14.82
N TYR A 46 6.24 -1.78 14.19
CA TYR A 46 6.21 -0.49 14.91
C TYR A 46 4.88 0.24 14.83
N GLY A 47 3.98 -0.16 13.94
CA GLY A 47 2.67 0.48 13.80
C GLY A 47 2.72 1.88 13.20
N ARG A 48 3.85 2.29 12.65
CA ARG A 48 4.01 3.60 12.03
C ARG A 48 4.98 3.50 10.86
N LEU A 49 4.96 4.51 10.00
CA LEU A 49 5.91 4.56 8.88
C LEU A 49 7.33 4.86 9.36
N PRO A 50 8.34 4.36 8.63
CA PRO A 50 9.72 4.77 8.89
C PRO A 50 9.91 6.27 8.63
N SER A 51 11.00 6.82 9.15
CA SER A 51 11.24 8.26 9.13
C SER A 51 11.53 8.83 7.74
N ASN A 52 11.76 7.98 6.74
CA ASN A 52 12.00 8.45 5.38
C ASN A 52 10.71 8.82 4.63
N TYR A 53 9.56 8.75 5.27
CA TYR A 53 8.31 9.16 4.66
C TYR A 53 8.00 10.61 4.96
N ILE A 54 7.32 11.25 4.03
CA ILE A 54 6.90 12.65 4.12
C ILE A 54 5.47 12.75 3.62
N SER A 55 4.64 13.53 4.31
CA SER A 55 3.26 13.74 3.86
C SER A 55 3.23 14.61 2.61
N LYS A 56 2.12 14.55 1.87
CA LYS A 56 1.96 15.41 0.69
C LYS A 56 2.06 16.87 1.07
N LYS A 57 1.45 17.26 2.17
CA LYS A 57 1.48 18.64 2.61
C LYS A 57 2.90 19.12 2.86
N ASP A 58 3.69 18.34 3.58
CA ASP A 58 5.06 18.72 3.89
C ASP A 58 5.94 18.71 2.64
N ALA A 59 5.70 17.78 1.74
CA ALA A 59 6.43 17.74 0.47
C ALA A 59 6.14 18.99 -0.37
N ILE A 60 4.88 19.37 -0.46
CA ILE A 60 4.48 20.56 -1.19
C ILE A 60 5.11 21.80 -0.56
N ASN A 61 5.13 21.88 0.76
CA ASN A 61 5.76 22.99 1.46
C ASN A 61 7.26 23.06 1.20
N ALA A 62 7.89 21.92 0.92
CA ALA A 62 9.30 21.87 0.56
C ALA A 62 9.57 22.22 -0.90
N GLY A 63 8.51 22.34 -1.71
CA GLY A 63 8.65 22.70 -3.11
C GLY A 63 8.31 21.59 -4.10
N TRP A 64 7.77 20.47 -3.62
CA TRP A 64 7.40 19.38 -4.52
C TRP A 64 6.23 19.78 -5.41
N ILE A 65 6.40 19.53 -6.70
CA ILE A 65 5.36 19.73 -7.71
C ILE A 65 5.25 18.40 -8.46
N ASN A 66 4.13 17.72 -8.27
CA ASN A 66 3.98 16.35 -8.74
C ASN A 66 4.28 16.19 -10.22
N ILE A 67 3.78 17.09 -11.06
CA ILE A 67 3.98 16.99 -12.50
C ILE A 67 5.42 17.22 -12.95
N LEU A 68 6.26 17.74 -12.09
CA LEU A 68 7.67 17.93 -12.38
C LEU A 68 8.53 16.76 -11.94
N GLY A 69 7.99 15.85 -11.14
CA GLY A 69 8.76 14.72 -10.64
C GLY A 69 9.99 15.14 -9.83
N ASN A 70 9.87 16.22 -9.06
CA ASN A 70 11.01 16.85 -8.41
C ASN A 70 11.15 16.53 -6.92
N LEU A 71 10.52 15.47 -6.44
CA LEU A 71 10.56 15.15 -5.02
C LEU A 71 11.99 14.98 -4.50
N ASN A 72 12.82 14.26 -5.24
CA ASN A 72 14.19 14.03 -4.80
C ASN A 72 15.00 15.30 -4.67
N ALA A 73 14.70 16.32 -5.49
CA ALA A 73 15.42 17.58 -5.45
C ALA A 73 15.07 18.38 -4.21
N VAL A 74 13.81 18.34 -3.78
CA VAL A 74 13.33 19.20 -2.68
C VAL A 74 13.25 18.46 -1.35
N ALA A 75 13.19 17.14 -1.38
CA ALA A 75 13.13 16.31 -0.19
C ALA A 75 13.96 15.03 -0.41
N PRO A 76 15.28 15.15 -0.44
CA PRO A 76 16.15 14.01 -0.76
C PRO A 76 15.90 12.84 0.19
N GLY A 77 15.81 11.64 -0.40
CA GLY A 77 15.63 10.41 0.38
C GLY A 77 14.23 10.20 0.90
N LYS A 78 13.30 11.08 0.59
CA LYS A 78 11.94 10.96 1.11
C LYS A 78 11.01 10.27 0.11
N VAL A 79 9.97 9.66 0.67
CA VAL A 79 8.91 8.96 -0.06
C VAL A 79 7.58 9.50 0.45
N ILE A 80 6.61 9.69 -0.43
CA ILE A 80 5.31 10.21 -0.04
C ILE A 80 4.55 9.15 0.76
N GLY A 81 4.04 9.51 1.92
CA GLY A 81 3.21 8.61 2.71
C GLY A 81 2.75 9.22 4.01
N GLY A 82 1.71 8.58 4.59
CA GLY A 82 1.13 9.01 5.85
C GLY A 82 -0.17 9.78 5.72
N ASP A 83 -0.63 10.05 4.52
CA ASP A 83 -1.89 10.75 4.31
C ASP A 83 -3.07 9.81 4.46
N VAL A 84 -4.21 10.37 4.84
CA VAL A 84 -5.44 9.59 5.01
C VAL A 84 -5.93 9.11 3.65
N TYR A 85 -6.29 7.84 3.58
CA TYR A 85 -6.94 7.24 2.41
C TYR A 85 -8.43 7.10 2.74
N ARG A 86 -9.28 7.68 1.92
CA ARG A 86 -10.71 7.79 2.28
C ARG A 86 -11.52 6.54 2.04
N ASN A 87 -11.01 5.58 1.29
CA ASN A 87 -11.72 4.33 0.99
C ASN A 87 -13.12 4.58 0.42
N LYS A 88 -13.25 5.56 -0.47
CA LYS A 88 -14.56 5.98 -0.99
C LYS A 88 -15.31 4.87 -1.68
N ASN A 89 -14.59 3.99 -2.36
CA ASN A 89 -15.20 2.91 -3.11
C ASN A 89 -15.55 1.70 -2.23
N GLY A 90 -15.17 1.74 -0.96
CA GLY A 90 -15.45 0.64 -0.06
C GLY A 90 -14.71 -0.64 -0.38
N HIS A 91 -13.61 -0.58 -1.13
CA HIS A 91 -12.84 -1.77 -1.48
C HIS A 91 -12.20 -2.43 -0.26
N LEU A 92 -11.88 -1.66 0.75
CA LEU A 92 -11.25 -2.16 1.96
C LEU A 92 -12.28 -2.24 3.09
N PRO A 93 -12.10 -3.16 4.03
CA PRO A 93 -13.10 -3.34 5.09
C PRO A 93 -13.15 -2.14 6.04
N SER A 94 -14.36 -1.63 6.24
CA SER A 94 -14.61 -0.53 7.16
C SER A 94 -15.01 -1.06 8.52
N ALA A 95 -14.73 -0.28 9.57
CA ALA A 95 -15.17 -0.59 10.92
C ALA A 95 -15.26 0.70 11.72
N PRO A 96 -16.06 0.73 12.80
CA PRO A 96 -16.14 1.92 13.63
C PRO A 96 -14.75 2.32 14.14
N GLY A 97 -14.40 3.59 13.96
CA GLY A 97 -13.11 4.11 14.40
C GLY A 97 -11.92 3.77 13.52
N ARG A 98 -12.12 2.98 12.47
CA ARG A 98 -11.02 2.62 11.58
C ARG A 98 -10.71 3.75 10.62
N VAL A 99 -9.43 4.10 10.54
CA VAL A 99 -8.92 5.09 9.59
C VAL A 99 -7.86 4.41 8.74
N TRP A 100 -7.92 4.65 7.45
CA TRP A 100 -6.94 4.13 6.50
C TRP A 100 -5.95 5.22 6.12
N TYR A 101 -4.70 4.81 5.94
CA TYR A 101 -3.61 5.69 5.49
C TYR A 101 -2.94 5.06 4.29
N GLU A 102 -2.30 5.88 3.47
CA GLU A 102 -1.62 5.41 2.29
C GLU A 102 -0.15 5.80 2.32
N ALA A 103 0.68 5.00 1.68
CA ALA A 103 2.11 5.25 1.57
C ALA A 103 2.61 4.69 0.25
N ASP A 104 3.45 5.45 -0.45
CA ASP A 104 4.09 4.97 -1.66
C ASP A 104 5.10 3.89 -1.29
N ILE A 105 5.24 2.89 -2.16
CA ILE A 105 6.28 1.87 -2.02
C ILE A 105 6.98 1.69 -3.35
N ASN A 106 8.17 1.10 -3.30
CA ASN A 106 8.99 0.84 -4.49
C ASN A 106 9.34 2.11 -5.26
N TYR A 107 9.33 3.25 -4.57
CA TYR A 107 9.70 4.53 -5.18
C TYR A 107 11.22 4.69 -5.15
N VAL A 108 11.78 5.09 -6.29
CA VAL A 108 13.22 5.29 -6.39
C VAL A 108 13.51 6.77 -6.57
N THR A 109 13.01 7.36 -7.64
CA THR A 109 13.26 8.76 -7.97
C THR A 109 12.27 9.24 -9.02
N GLY A 110 12.19 10.55 -9.19
CA GLY A 110 11.37 11.15 -10.24
C GLY A 110 9.89 11.10 -9.93
N TYR A 111 9.10 10.65 -10.91
CA TYR A 111 7.66 10.58 -10.75
C TYR A 111 7.26 9.42 -9.86
N ARG A 112 6.13 9.58 -9.18
CA ARG A 112 5.57 8.52 -8.37
C ARG A 112 5.10 7.38 -9.26
N ASN A 113 5.22 6.16 -8.73
CA ASN A 113 4.66 4.97 -9.39
C ASN A 113 3.21 4.75 -8.93
N ASN A 114 2.64 3.60 -9.29
CA ASN A 114 1.28 3.21 -8.90
C ASN A 114 1.23 2.28 -7.71
N HIS A 115 2.35 2.02 -7.07
CA HIS A 115 2.42 1.07 -5.96
C HIS A 115 2.18 1.79 -4.63
N ARG A 116 1.28 1.22 -3.81
CA ARG A 116 0.94 1.81 -2.51
C ARG A 116 0.75 0.71 -1.46
N LEU A 117 1.08 1.05 -0.22
CA LEU A 117 0.54 0.34 0.93
C LEU A 117 -0.60 1.16 1.49
N ILE A 118 -1.67 0.48 1.89
CA ILE A 118 -2.78 1.12 2.59
C ILE A 118 -2.90 0.39 3.92
N TYR A 119 -2.81 1.13 4.99
CA TYR A 119 -2.78 0.53 6.32
C TYR A 119 -3.75 1.25 7.24
N SER A 120 -4.30 0.49 8.19
CA SER A 120 -5.29 1.03 9.11
C SER A 120 -4.67 1.32 10.47
N ASN A 121 -5.35 2.17 11.23
CA ASN A 121 -4.93 2.48 12.58
C ASN A 121 -5.09 1.29 13.53
N ASP A 122 -5.74 0.23 13.10
CA ASP A 122 -5.95 -0.97 13.91
C ASP A 122 -5.22 -2.20 13.35
N GLY A 123 -4.20 -1.99 12.53
CA GLY A 123 -3.23 -3.04 12.20
C GLY A 123 -3.41 -3.79 10.90
N LEU A 124 -4.38 -3.42 10.07
CA LEU A 124 -4.54 -4.05 8.76
C LEU A 124 -3.61 -3.42 7.75
N ILE A 125 -3.04 -4.22 6.87
CA ILE A 125 -2.13 -3.74 5.82
C ILE A 125 -2.51 -4.40 4.51
N PHE A 126 -2.72 -3.58 3.49
CA PHE A 126 -2.98 -4.01 2.12
C PHE A 126 -1.99 -3.35 1.18
N ALA A 127 -1.75 -3.99 0.05
CA ALA A 127 -0.94 -3.40 -1.02
C ALA A 127 -1.75 -3.32 -2.29
N THR A 128 -1.48 -2.29 -3.10
CA THR A 128 -1.98 -2.18 -4.45
C THR A 128 -0.81 -1.83 -5.37
N TYR A 129 -0.80 -2.40 -6.55
CA TYR A 129 0.27 -2.16 -7.53
C TYR A 129 -0.27 -1.56 -8.83
N ASP A 130 -1.57 -1.29 -8.88
CA ASP A 130 -2.28 -0.78 -10.04
C ASP A 130 -3.12 0.44 -9.71
N HIS A 131 -2.65 1.23 -8.76
CA HIS A 131 -3.27 2.49 -8.35
C HIS A 131 -4.72 2.29 -7.89
N TYR A 132 -4.88 1.39 -6.90
CA TYR A 132 -6.15 1.16 -6.19
C TYR A 132 -7.20 0.39 -6.98
N MET A 133 -6.82 -0.27 -8.06
CA MET A 133 -7.77 -1.11 -8.80
C MET A 133 -7.97 -2.45 -8.13
N THR A 134 -6.88 -3.07 -7.65
CA THR A 134 -6.94 -4.31 -6.91
C THR A 134 -6.05 -4.23 -5.68
N PHE A 135 -6.35 -5.05 -4.68
CA PHE A 135 -5.64 -5.05 -3.40
C PHE A 135 -5.26 -6.46 -2.99
N VAL A 136 -4.14 -6.57 -2.30
CA VAL A 136 -3.68 -7.81 -1.68
C VAL A 136 -3.48 -7.54 -0.20
N GLN A 137 -4.03 -8.39 0.65
CA GLN A 137 -3.79 -8.25 2.09
C GLN A 137 -2.43 -8.83 2.44
N ILE A 138 -1.70 -8.13 3.29
CA ILE A 138 -0.38 -8.55 3.75
C ILE A 138 -0.53 -9.09 5.17
N HIS A 139 -0.04 -10.30 5.39
CA HIS A 139 -0.08 -10.92 6.73
C HIS A 139 1.20 -11.60 7.13
#